data_28f56ad448ea8851b237cb34ce90c643
#
_entry.id   28f56ad448ea8851b237cb34ce90c643
#
_cell.length_a   1.000
_cell.length_b   1.000
_cell.length_c   1.000
_cell.angle_alpha   90.00
_cell.angle_beta   90.00
_cell.angle_gamma   90.00
#
_symmetry.space_group_name_H-M   'P 1'
#
loop_
_entity.id
_entity.type
_entity.pdbx_description
1 polymer ?
#
loop_
_entity_poly.entity_id
_entity_poly.type
_entity_poly.pdbx_seq_one_letter_code
_entity_poly.pdbx_strand_id
1 'polypeptide(L)'
;QLSKKIMRHCSNGLTHIIILWIISKEKIHGYGIMKKLDEFFSSCNPTEYNKTNSSKIYPILRKLEKTGIIKGEWGVSNNKSVKYYSLTEEGEILLKSFKSEFAHLINSPLWLSFIEDMSDNEMHKVENDEKCN
;
A
#
# COMPACT_ATOMS: atom_id res chain seq x y z
N GLN A 1 -14.30 -9.43 -14.85
CA GLN A 1 -13.43 -10.56 -15.04
C GLN A 1 -12.83 -11.05 -13.74
N LEU A 2 -12.61 -12.35 -13.65
CA LEU A 2 -12.12 -13.01 -12.44
C LEU A 2 -10.71 -12.53 -12.03
N SER A 3 -9.79 -12.39 -12.98
CA SER A 3 -8.41 -11.93 -12.72
C SER A 3 -8.38 -10.54 -12.11
N LYS A 4 -9.17 -9.60 -12.62
CA LYS A 4 -9.29 -8.23 -12.07
C LYS A 4 -9.88 -8.24 -10.66
N LYS A 5 -10.84 -9.13 -10.41
CA LYS A 5 -11.46 -9.30 -9.09
C LYS A 5 -10.45 -9.80 -8.06
N ILE A 6 -9.66 -10.81 -8.41
CA ILE A 6 -8.61 -11.37 -7.55
C ILE A 6 -7.54 -10.31 -7.26
N MET A 7 -7.05 -9.60 -8.27
CA MET A 7 -6.07 -8.52 -8.09
C MET A 7 -6.61 -7.39 -7.21
N ARG A 8 -7.88 -7.09 -7.31
CA ARG A 8 -8.53 -6.09 -6.44
C ARG A 8 -8.54 -6.54 -4.98
N HIS A 9 -8.76 -7.81 -4.70
CA HIS A 9 -8.68 -8.35 -3.33
C HIS A 9 -7.26 -8.25 -2.78
N CYS A 10 -6.24 -8.58 -3.56
CA CYS A 10 -4.83 -8.42 -3.17
C CYS A 10 -4.51 -6.95 -2.88
N SER A 11 -4.92 -6.05 -3.74
CA SER A 11 -4.72 -4.61 -3.59
C SER A 11 -5.40 -4.07 -2.32
N ASN A 12 -6.63 -4.49 -2.02
CA ASN A 12 -7.35 -4.08 -0.81
C ASN A 12 -6.65 -4.55 0.46
N GLY A 13 -6.11 -5.77 0.48
CA GLY A 13 -5.32 -6.27 1.61
C GLY A 13 -4.07 -5.46 1.86
N LEU A 14 -3.34 -5.11 0.81
CA LEU A 14 -2.14 -4.29 0.90
C LEU A 14 -2.43 -2.84 1.29
N THR A 15 -3.59 -2.31 0.95
CA THR A 15 -3.94 -0.91 1.24
C THR A 15 -3.80 -0.57 2.72
N HIS A 16 -4.24 -1.44 3.61
CA HIS A 16 -4.12 -1.22 5.07
C HIS A 16 -2.66 -1.14 5.51
N ILE A 17 -1.82 -2.04 5.02
CA ILE A 17 -0.39 -2.07 5.34
C ILE A 17 0.32 -0.82 4.79
N ILE A 18 -0.01 -0.42 3.57
CA ILE A 18 0.58 0.76 2.93
C ILE A 18 0.16 2.03 3.66
N ILE A 19 -1.09 2.15 4.09
CA ILE A 19 -1.56 3.28 4.90
C ILE A 19 -0.75 3.37 6.20
N LEU A 20 -0.54 2.28 6.90
CA LEU A 20 0.25 2.27 8.14
C LEU A 20 1.70 2.67 7.87
N TRP A 21 2.28 2.20 6.78
CA TRP A 21 3.62 2.58 6.36
C TRP A 21 3.72 4.08 6.06
N ILE A 22 2.74 4.66 5.33
CA ILE A 22 2.68 6.09 5.05
C ILE A 22 2.61 6.90 6.35
N ILE A 23 1.72 6.52 7.27
CA ILE A 23 1.55 7.20 8.55
C ILE A 23 2.80 7.08 9.44
N SER A 24 3.56 5.99 9.31
CA SER A 24 4.80 5.79 10.07
C SER A 24 5.91 6.76 9.70
N LYS A 25 5.86 7.36 8.51
CA LYS A 25 6.91 8.28 8.03
C LYS A 25 6.77 9.68 8.59
N GLU A 26 5.55 10.15 8.74
CA GLU A 26 5.26 11.49 9.24
C GLU A 26 3.78 11.61 9.64
N LYS A 27 3.50 12.58 10.50
CA LYS A 27 2.13 13.00 10.79
C LYS A 27 1.48 13.52 9.51
N ILE A 28 0.31 12.98 9.15
CA ILE A 28 -0.30 13.24 7.84
C ILE A 28 -1.82 13.26 7.95
N HIS A 29 -2.48 14.16 7.22
CA HIS A 29 -3.94 14.21 7.14
C HIS A 29 -4.49 13.27 6.06
N GLY A 30 -5.81 13.02 6.09
CA GLY A 30 -6.46 12.04 5.21
C GLY A 30 -6.24 12.30 3.72
N TYR A 31 -6.30 13.55 3.28
CA TYR A 31 -6.04 13.92 1.90
C TYR A 31 -4.59 13.59 1.48
N GLY A 32 -3.63 13.86 2.35
CA GLY A 32 -2.23 13.52 2.10
C GLY A 32 -2.01 12.00 1.99
N ILE A 33 -2.71 11.23 2.82
CA ILE A 33 -2.69 9.75 2.74
C ILE A 33 -3.22 9.27 1.40
N MET A 34 -4.37 9.81 0.96
CA MET A 34 -4.95 9.49 -0.36
C MET A 34 -3.96 9.76 -1.49
N LYS A 35 -3.34 10.92 -1.47
CA LYS A 35 -2.38 11.33 -2.49
C LYS A 35 -1.18 10.41 -2.56
N LYS A 36 -0.63 10.02 -1.42
CA LYS A 36 0.50 9.07 -1.36
C LYS A 36 0.11 7.66 -1.78
N LEU A 37 -1.10 7.21 -1.47
CA LEU A 37 -1.64 5.96 -1.98
C LEU A 37 -1.77 5.96 -3.50
N ASP A 38 -2.26 7.07 -4.05
CA ASP A 38 -2.38 7.23 -5.50
C ASP A 38 -1.00 7.16 -6.19
N GLU A 39 0.00 7.81 -5.63
CA GLU A 39 1.38 7.73 -6.11
C GLU A 39 1.91 6.29 -6.06
N PHE A 40 1.66 5.60 -4.95
CA PHE A 40 2.12 4.22 -4.78
C PHE A 40 1.50 3.27 -5.82
N PHE A 41 0.17 3.25 -5.90
CA PHE A 41 -0.52 2.31 -6.80
C PHE A 41 -0.34 2.67 -8.27
N SER A 42 -0.26 3.94 -8.63
CA SER A 42 0.02 4.35 -10.01
C SER A 42 1.43 3.97 -10.46
N SER A 43 2.39 3.95 -9.55
CA SER A 43 3.75 3.45 -9.85
C SER A 43 3.78 1.94 -10.07
N CYS A 44 2.90 1.19 -9.40
CA CYS A 44 2.80 -0.27 -9.57
C CYS A 44 2.08 -0.67 -10.85
N ASN A 45 1.05 0.08 -11.24
CA ASN A 45 0.26 -0.20 -12.44
C ASN A 45 -0.24 1.09 -13.09
N PRO A 46 0.60 1.76 -13.92
CA PRO A 46 0.25 3.06 -14.51
C PRO A 46 -0.94 3.05 -15.46
N THR A 47 -1.25 1.88 -16.07
CA THR A 47 -2.25 1.78 -17.14
C THR A 47 -3.66 1.48 -16.65
N GLU A 48 -3.82 0.79 -15.53
CA GLU A 48 -5.12 0.35 -15.00
C GLU A 48 -5.48 0.94 -13.63
N TYR A 49 -4.75 1.98 -13.21
CA TYR A 49 -4.94 2.56 -11.90
C TYR A 49 -6.21 3.40 -11.84
N ASN A 50 -7.06 3.09 -10.87
CA ASN A 50 -8.22 3.92 -10.50
C ASN A 50 -7.90 4.75 -9.27
N LYS A 51 -8.07 6.07 -9.37
CA LYS A 51 -7.84 6.98 -8.25
C LYS A 51 -8.58 6.55 -7.00
N THR A 52 -7.87 6.54 -5.87
CA THR A 52 -8.46 6.33 -4.57
C THR A 52 -9.34 7.53 -4.19
N ASN A 53 -10.51 7.29 -3.65
CA ASN A 53 -11.42 8.33 -3.24
C ASN A 53 -11.65 8.34 -1.72
N SER A 54 -12.18 9.45 -1.21
CA SER A 54 -12.43 9.65 0.21
C SER A 54 -13.42 8.63 0.79
N SER A 55 -14.40 8.17 0.01
CA SER A 55 -15.37 7.19 0.46
C SER A 55 -14.74 5.82 0.79
N LYS A 56 -13.57 5.53 0.23
CA LYS A 56 -12.83 4.30 0.46
C LYS A 56 -11.83 4.45 1.63
N ILE A 57 -11.16 5.59 1.72
CA ILE A 57 -10.08 5.83 2.69
C ILE A 57 -10.61 6.14 4.09
N TYR A 58 -11.58 7.03 4.22
CA TYR A 58 -12.05 7.46 5.53
C TYR A 58 -12.66 6.34 6.38
N PRO A 59 -13.40 5.37 5.82
CA PRO A 59 -13.82 4.20 6.60
C PRO A 59 -12.66 3.37 7.14
N ILE A 60 -11.58 3.22 6.38
CA ILE A 60 -10.37 2.52 6.83
C ILE A 60 -9.70 3.27 7.98
N LEU A 61 -9.53 4.58 7.83
CA LEU A 61 -8.93 5.42 8.87
C LEU A 61 -9.75 5.40 10.16
N ARG A 62 -11.08 5.49 10.07
CA ARG A 62 -11.97 5.40 11.23
C ARG A 62 -11.84 4.05 11.95
N LYS A 63 -11.77 2.96 11.19
CA LYS A 63 -11.59 1.63 11.76
C LYS A 63 -10.24 1.48 12.45
N LEU A 64 -9.17 1.96 11.85
CA LEU A 64 -7.83 1.92 12.42
C LEU A 64 -7.74 2.77 13.70
N GLU A 65 -8.37 3.94 13.71
CA GLU A 65 -8.45 4.79 14.89
C GLU A 65 -9.29 4.15 16.00
N LYS A 66 -10.45 3.59 15.67
CA LYS A 66 -11.33 2.91 16.62
C LYS A 66 -10.67 1.70 17.26
N THR A 67 -9.86 0.95 16.52
CA THR A 67 -9.13 -0.21 17.03
C THR A 67 -7.82 0.15 17.74
N GLY A 68 -7.48 1.42 17.82
CA GLY A 68 -6.32 1.89 18.56
C GLY A 68 -4.97 1.73 17.83
N ILE A 69 -4.99 1.54 16.51
CA ILE A 69 -3.78 1.38 15.69
C ILE A 69 -3.21 2.74 15.29
N ILE A 70 -4.08 3.71 15.01
CA ILE A 70 -3.71 5.09 14.73
C ILE A 70 -4.45 6.02 15.68
N LYS A 71 -3.91 7.22 15.85
CA LYS A 71 -4.58 8.31 16.57
C LYS A 71 -4.66 9.53 15.68
N GLY A 72 -5.75 10.28 15.83
CA GLY A 72 -5.97 11.52 15.11
C GLY A 72 -5.90 12.72 16.06
N GLU A 73 -5.25 13.78 15.62
CA GLU A 73 -5.19 15.06 16.32
C GLU A 73 -5.62 16.18 15.37
N TRP A 74 -6.48 17.08 15.85
CA TRP A 74 -6.91 18.22 15.08
C TRP A 74 -5.82 19.26 14.98
N GLY A 75 -5.60 19.81 13.79
CA GLY A 75 -4.68 20.87 13.51
C GLY A 75 -5.23 21.79 12.43
N VAL A 76 -4.41 22.72 11.96
CA VAL A 76 -4.79 23.70 10.95
C VAL A 76 -3.86 23.58 9.75
N SER A 77 -4.45 23.53 8.56
CA SER A 77 -3.75 23.57 7.27
C SER A 77 -4.53 24.47 6.31
N ASN A 78 -3.85 25.48 5.75
CA ASN A 78 -4.46 26.46 4.84
C ASN A 78 -5.74 27.11 5.42
N ASN A 79 -5.70 27.50 6.69
CA ASN A 79 -6.82 28.10 7.44
C ASN A 79 -8.03 27.17 7.62
N LYS A 80 -7.86 25.87 7.41
CA LYS A 80 -8.88 24.85 7.63
C LYS A 80 -8.49 23.91 8.76
N SER A 81 -9.48 23.51 9.54
CA SER A 81 -9.30 22.45 10.54
C SER A 81 -9.17 21.11 9.85
N VAL A 82 -8.07 20.43 10.09
CA VAL A 82 -7.80 19.09 9.53
C VAL A 82 -7.33 18.14 10.61
N LYS A 83 -7.62 16.87 10.43
CA LYS A 83 -7.21 15.81 11.34
C LYS A 83 -5.92 15.16 10.84
N TYR A 84 -4.88 15.20 11.66
CA TYR A 84 -3.60 14.55 11.39
C TYR A 84 -3.54 13.21 12.09
N TYR A 85 -3.06 12.21 11.39
CA TYR A 85 -2.92 10.85 11.89
C TYR A 85 -1.49 10.49 12.19
N SER A 86 -1.29 9.71 13.25
CA SER A 86 0.01 9.14 13.61
C SER A 86 -0.22 7.73 14.17
N LEU A 87 0.83 6.90 14.16
CA LEU A 87 0.74 5.57 14.76
C LEU A 87 0.69 5.67 16.28
N THR A 88 -0.11 4.80 16.88
CA THR A 88 -0.02 4.50 18.32
C THR A 88 1.13 3.52 18.57
N GLU A 89 1.41 3.23 19.83
CA GLU A 89 2.36 2.17 20.19
C GLU A 89 1.93 0.81 19.61
N GLU A 90 0.65 0.48 19.68
CA GLU A 90 0.08 -0.74 19.07
C GLU A 90 0.24 -0.75 17.55
N GLY A 91 0.10 0.41 16.91
CA GLY A 91 0.32 0.57 15.48
C GLY A 91 1.79 0.33 15.08
N GLU A 92 2.73 0.81 15.88
CA GLU A 92 4.16 0.57 15.67
C GLU A 92 4.50 -0.91 15.83
N ILE A 93 3.95 -1.57 16.85
CA ILE A 93 4.12 -3.01 17.06
C ILE A 93 3.58 -3.81 15.88
N LEU A 94 2.38 -3.44 15.39
CA LEU A 94 1.76 -4.09 14.23
C LEU A 94 2.61 -3.92 12.98
N LEU A 95 3.10 -2.72 12.71
CA LEU A 95 3.98 -2.46 11.56
C LEU A 95 5.28 -3.26 11.64
N LYS A 96 5.86 -3.37 12.82
CA LYS A 96 7.05 -4.18 13.06
C LYS A 96 6.80 -5.67 12.80
N SER A 97 5.61 -6.16 13.16
CA SER A 97 5.18 -7.52 12.84
C SER A 97 5.12 -7.75 11.32
N PHE A 98 4.55 -6.81 10.56
CA PHE A 98 4.54 -6.89 9.09
C PHE A 98 5.95 -6.90 8.51
N LYS A 99 6.87 -6.09 9.04
CA LYS A 99 8.27 -6.09 8.60
C LYS A 99 8.92 -7.46 8.77
N SER A 100 8.65 -8.13 9.90
CA SER A 100 9.13 -9.48 10.15
C SER A 100 8.56 -10.48 9.14
N GLU A 101 7.27 -10.42 8.86
CA GLU A 101 6.63 -11.29 7.87
C GLU A 101 7.20 -11.08 6.46
N PHE A 102 7.40 -9.84 6.05
CA PHE A 102 8.02 -9.54 4.75
C PHE A 102 9.45 -10.04 4.68
N ALA A 103 10.22 -9.94 5.77
CA ALA A 103 11.58 -10.49 5.83
C ALA A 103 11.60 -12.01 5.61
N HIS A 104 10.63 -12.74 6.18
CA HIS A 104 10.48 -14.17 5.91
C HIS A 104 10.19 -14.46 4.44
N LEU A 105 9.31 -13.67 3.82
CA LEU A 105 8.96 -13.83 2.40
C LEU A 105 10.17 -13.64 1.49
N ILE A 106 10.91 -12.55 1.64
CA ILE A 106 12.06 -12.25 0.77
C ILE A 106 13.24 -13.22 0.97
N ASN A 107 13.26 -13.99 2.07
CA ASN A 107 14.26 -15.00 2.34
C ASN A 107 13.78 -16.43 1.99
N SER A 108 12.56 -16.58 1.48
CA SER A 108 12.01 -17.88 1.09
C SER A 108 12.33 -18.19 -0.38
N PRO A 109 13.09 -19.26 -0.67
CA PRO A 109 13.38 -19.64 -2.06
C PRO A 109 12.13 -19.94 -2.89
N LEU A 110 11.11 -20.55 -2.29
CA LEU A 110 9.84 -20.86 -2.97
C LEU A 110 9.04 -19.60 -3.27
N TRP A 111 9.01 -18.64 -2.36
CA TRP A 111 8.37 -17.35 -2.60
C TRP A 111 9.04 -16.60 -3.76
N LEU A 112 10.38 -16.59 -3.77
CA LEU A 112 11.15 -15.94 -4.83
C LEU A 112 10.94 -16.63 -6.18
N SER A 113 10.87 -17.96 -6.22
CA SER A 113 10.52 -18.72 -7.44
C SER A 113 9.11 -18.38 -7.94
N PHE A 114 8.15 -18.26 -7.02
CA PHE A 114 6.78 -17.86 -7.35
C PHE A 114 6.74 -16.46 -7.97
N ILE A 115 7.40 -15.49 -7.36
CA ILE A 115 7.46 -14.12 -7.88
C ILE A 115 8.16 -14.07 -9.24
N GLU A 116 9.25 -14.80 -9.41
CA GLU A 116 9.99 -14.86 -10.68
C GLU A 116 9.09 -15.41 -11.80
N ASP A 117 8.43 -16.55 -11.56
CA ASP A 117 7.51 -17.16 -12.54
C ASP A 117 6.34 -16.23 -12.88
N MET A 118 5.77 -15.56 -11.87
CA MET A 118 4.61 -14.69 -12.05
C MET A 118 4.96 -13.30 -12.60
N SER A 119 6.21 -12.92 -12.61
CA SER A 119 6.71 -11.66 -13.18
C SER A 119 7.40 -11.83 -14.53
N ASP A 120 7.41 -13.04 -15.08
CA ASP A 120 7.90 -13.29 -16.43
C ASP A 120 6.95 -12.63 -17.44
N ASN A 121 7.45 -11.61 -18.12
CA ASN A 121 6.68 -10.79 -19.04
C ASN A 121 7.32 -10.73 -20.42
N GLU A 122 6.61 -10.14 -21.37
CA GLU A 122 7.05 -10.05 -22.77
C GLU A 122 8.37 -9.31 -22.97
N MET A 123 8.82 -8.51 -22.02
CA MET A 123 10.11 -7.82 -22.11
C MET A 123 11.30 -8.78 -22.11
N HIS A 124 11.23 -9.88 -21.36
CA HIS A 124 12.25 -10.94 -21.40
C HIS A 124 12.25 -11.72 -22.72
N LYS A 125 11.09 -11.82 -23.39
CA LYS A 125 11.00 -12.45 -24.72
C LYS A 125 11.69 -11.64 -25.79
N VAL A 126 11.58 -10.31 -25.75
CA VAL A 126 12.22 -9.40 -26.73
C VAL A 126 13.74 -9.49 -26.62
N GLU A 127 14.31 -9.53 -25.44
CA GLU A 127 15.75 -9.68 -25.25
C GLU A 127 16.29 -11.03 -25.75
N ASN A 128 15.50 -12.10 -25.62
CA ASN A 128 15.87 -13.42 -26.11
C ASN A 128 15.74 -13.51 -27.64
N ASP A 129 14.76 -12.86 -28.23
CA ASP A 129 14.57 -12.84 -29.69
C ASP A 129 15.67 -11.98 -30.38
N GLU A 130 16.13 -10.92 -29.74
CA GLU A 130 17.28 -10.11 -30.25
C GLU A 130 18.63 -10.85 -30.13
N LYS A 131 18.78 -11.77 -29.17
CA LYS A 131 19.97 -12.60 -29.02
C LYS A 131 20.01 -13.80 -29.96
N CYS A 132 18.87 -14.21 -30.50
CA CYS A 132 18.77 -15.31 -31.49
C CYS A 132 18.96 -14.87 -32.95
N ASN A 133 19.00 -13.58 -33.20
CA ASN A 133 19.32 -12.98 -34.50
C ASN A 133 20.75 -12.46 -34.56
#